data_4c035d7a13494d48d97c20d5960f7b0e
#
_entry.id   4c035d7a13494d48d97c20d5960f7b0e
#
_cell.length_a   1.000
_cell.length_b   1.000
_cell.length_c   1.000
_cell.angle_alpha   90.00
_cell.angle_beta   90.00
_cell.angle_gamma   90.00
#
_symmetry.space_group_name_H-M   'P 1'
#
loop_
_entity.id
_entity.type
_entity.pdbx_description
1 polymer ?
#
loop_
_entity_poly.entity_id
_entity_poly.type
_entity_poly.pdbx_seq_one_letter_code
_entity_poly.pdbx_strand_id
1 'polypeptide(L)'
;MPLALSSVRRQELHDLYTDHHAWLLNWLRKRLQHRETAADLMQDTFLQLIGRPAASGELQQPRAWLTTVAKGLMVDRLRRQRLEQAYLQVLASQPEAFEVSPEERLLLLETLIRIDALLDGLPTNVRTAYLLSRLEGMPYRDIAAHLGVCLSSVEKYMATAMRHCFQAQWS
;
A
#
# COMPACT_ATOMS: atom_id res chain seq x y z
N MET A 1 -8.06 -22.71 -11.46
CA MET A 1 -9.26 -22.75 -12.31
C MET A 1 -9.79 -21.34 -12.45
N PRO A 2 -9.87 -20.73 -13.64
CA PRO A 2 -10.51 -19.43 -13.80
C PRO A 2 -12.00 -19.60 -13.55
N LEU A 3 -12.53 -18.85 -12.56
CA LEU A 3 -13.97 -18.75 -12.29
C LEU A 3 -14.67 -18.22 -13.55
N ALA A 4 -15.39 -19.08 -14.25
CA ALA A 4 -16.24 -18.67 -15.36
C ALA A 4 -17.30 -17.71 -14.81
N LEU A 5 -17.14 -16.42 -15.09
CA LEU A 5 -18.13 -15.39 -14.77
C LEU A 5 -19.43 -15.76 -15.43
N SER A 6 -20.55 -15.77 -14.69
CA SER A 6 -21.87 -15.97 -15.27
C SER A 6 -22.14 -14.89 -16.33
N SER A 7 -22.96 -15.20 -17.34
CA SER A 7 -23.30 -14.25 -18.42
C SER A 7 -23.89 -12.95 -17.87
N VAL A 8 -24.69 -13.03 -16.81
CA VAL A 8 -25.29 -11.89 -16.11
C VAL A 8 -24.20 -10.99 -15.51
N ARG A 9 -23.21 -11.57 -14.81
CA ARG A 9 -22.13 -10.80 -14.20
C ARG A 9 -21.22 -10.14 -15.23
N ARG A 10 -21.00 -10.77 -16.37
CA ARG A 10 -20.26 -10.14 -17.47
C ARG A 10 -20.97 -8.90 -18.00
N GLN A 11 -22.30 -8.96 -18.15
CA GLN A 11 -23.08 -7.82 -18.61
C GLN A 11 -23.05 -6.68 -17.58
N GLU A 12 -23.26 -6.98 -16.30
CA GLU A 12 -23.16 -5.98 -15.21
C GLU A 12 -21.82 -5.26 -15.19
N LEU A 13 -20.70 -6.00 -15.34
CA LEU A 13 -19.37 -5.42 -15.41
C LEU A 13 -19.14 -4.57 -16.66
N HIS A 14 -19.70 -5.01 -17.80
CA HIS A 14 -19.63 -4.26 -19.06
C HIS A 14 -20.37 -2.93 -18.94
N ASP A 15 -21.58 -2.96 -18.40
CA ASP A 15 -22.41 -1.77 -18.22
C ASP A 15 -21.74 -0.79 -17.23
N LEU A 16 -21.23 -1.31 -16.12
CA LEU A 16 -20.49 -0.53 -15.12
C LEU A 16 -19.24 0.14 -15.72
N TYR A 17 -18.47 -0.59 -16.54
CA TYR A 17 -17.31 -0.04 -17.23
C TYR A 17 -17.74 1.05 -18.22
N THR A 18 -18.73 0.78 -19.05
CA THR A 18 -19.21 1.71 -20.08
C THR A 18 -19.71 3.02 -19.46
N ASP A 19 -20.45 2.94 -18.35
CA ASP A 19 -21.08 4.09 -17.70
C ASP A 19 -20.09 4.92 -16.85
N HIS A 20 -19.01 4.30 -16.37
CA HIS A 20 -18.18 4.93 -15.33
C HIS A 20 -16.70 5.09 -15.67
N HIS A 21 -16.15 4.42 -16.71
CA HIS A 21 -14.71 4.49 -17.01
C HIS A 21 -14.24 5.91 -17.34
N ALA A 22 -14.98 6.66 -18.17
CA ALA A 22 -14.61 8.01 -18.55
C ALA A 22 -14.64 8.98 -17.34
N TRP A 23 -15.65 8.83 -16.48
CA TRP A 23 -15.75 9.60 -15.26
C TRP A 23 -14.60 9.28 -14.29
N LEU A 24 -14.31 8.00 -14.06
CA LEU A 24 -13.22 7.57 -13.16
C LEU A 24 -11.86 8.04 -13.67
N LEU A 25 -11.62 7.92 -14.98
CA LEU A 25 -10.38 8.41 -15.61
C LEU A 25 -10.21 9.91 -15.41
N ASN A 26 -11.25 10.70 -15.59
CA ASN A 26 -11.20 12.15 -15.37
C ASN A 26 -10.99 12.48 -13.88
N TRP A 27 -11.61 11.72 -12.97
CA TRP A 27 -11.43 11.87 -11.54
C TRP A 27 -9.99 11.58 -11.11
N LEU A 28 -9.35 10.53 -11.65
CA LEU A 28 -7.94 10.19 -11.43
C LEU A 28 -6.99 11.21 -12.04
N ARG A 29 -7.24 11.67 -13.27
CA ARG A 29 -6.42 12.71 -13.93
C ARG A 29 -6.33 14.02 -13.15
N LYS A 30 -7.38 14.40 -12.45
CA LYS A 30 -7.39 15.61 -11.59
C LYS A 30 -6.52 15.46 -10.34
N ARG A 31 -6.13 14.23 -9.98
CA ARG A 31 -5.37 13.90 -8.76
C ARG A 31 -3.96 13.41 -9.01
N LEU A 32 -3.70 12.96 -10.22
CA LEU A 32 -2.41 12.41 -10.64
C LEU A 32 -1.80 13.31 -11.68
N GLN A 33 -0.50 13.58 -11.56
CA GLN A 33 0.23 14.45 -12.49
C GLN A 33 0.46 13.79 -13.86
N HIS A 34 0.41 12.45 -13.94
CA HIS A 34 0.69 11.70 -15.16
C HIS A 34 -0.56 11.03 -15.73
N ARG A 35 -0.82 11.29 -17.00
CA ARG A 35 -2.01 10.77 -17.71
C ARG A 35 -2.01 9.25 -17.86
N GLU A 36 -0.84 8.66 -18.13
CA GLU A 36 -0.67 7.20 -18.25
C GLU A 36 -0.97 6.51 -16.92
N THR A 37 -0.42 7.03 -15.83
CA THR A 37 -0.71 6.52 -14.49
C THR A 37 -2.21 6.54 -14.15
N ALA A 38 -2.93 7.56 -14.58
CA ALA A 38 -4.38 7.63 -14.36
C ALA A 38 -5.14 6.57 -15.17
N ALA A 39 -4.68 6.27 -16.39
CA ALA A 39 -5.27 5.24 -17.22
C ALA A 39 -5.02 3.83 -16.64
N ASP A 40 -3.78 3.55 -16.21
CA ASP A 40 -3.42 2.29 -15.56
C ASP A 40 -4.26 2.05 -14.29
N LEU A 41 -4.32 3.03 -13.38
CA LEU A 41 -5.09 2.91 -12.15
C LEU A 41 -6.60 2.77 -12.40
N MET A 42 -7.11 3.38 -13.46
CA MET A 42 -8.50 3.17 -13.88
C MET A 42 -8.72 1.71 -14.28
N GLN A 43 -7.83 1.14 -15.10
CA GLN A 43 -7.91 -0.26 -15.51
C GLN A 43 -7.78 -1.20 -14.31
N ASP A 44 -6.79 -0.98 -13.43
CA ASP A 44 -6.57 -1.78 -12.22
C ASP A 44 -7.80 -1.74 -11.30
N THR A 45 -8.48 -0.60 -11.19
CA THR A 45 -9.71 -0.46 -10.42
C THR A 45 -10.80 -1.40 -10.94
N PHE A 46 -10.98 -1.48 -12.26
CA PHE A 46 -11.96 -2.39 -12.86
C PHE A 46 -11.51 -3.86 -12.81
N LEU A 47 -10.20 -4.14 -12.90
CA LEU A 47 -9.67 -5.50 -12.75
C LEU A 47 -9.92 -6.05 -11.33
N GLN A 48 -9.83 -5.22 -10.30
CA GLN A 48 -10.19 -5.64 -8.93
C GLN A 48 -11.67 -6.02 -8.78
N LEU A 49 -12.57 -5.39 -9.56
CA LEU A 49 -13.98 -5.79 -9.62
C LEU A 49 -14.19 -7.20 -10.16
N ILE A 50 -13.39 -7.58 -11.15
CA ILE A 50 -13.49 -8.91 -11.77
C ILE A 50 -13.11 -10.00 -10.78
N GLY A 51 -12.11 -9.74 -9.93
CA GLY A 51 -11.59 -10.69 -8.95
C GLY A 51 -12.40 -10.82 -7.64
N ARG A 52 -13.30 -9.87 -7.34
CA ARG A 52 -14.09 -9.87 -6.11
C ARG A 52 -15.55 -10.30 -6.36
N PRO A 53 -16.13 -11.17 -5.51
CA PRO A 53 -17.59 -11.31 -5.47
C PRO A 53 -18.18 -9.99 -4.99
N ALA A 54 -19.02 -9.34 -5.81
CA ALA A 54 -19.72 -8.14 -5.43
C ALA A 54 -20.64 -8.43 -4.23
N ALA A 55 -20.45 -7.72 -3.13
CA ALA A 55 -21.44 -7.75 -2.05
C ALA A 55 -22.71 -7.06 -2.53
N SER A 56 -23.87 -7.57 -2.12
CA SER A 56 -25.21 -7.21 -2.62
C SER A 56 -25.64 -5.73 -2.49
N GLY A 57 -24.77 -4.84 -2.08
CA GLY A 57 -24.99 -3.39 -1.95
C GLY A 57 -24.01 -2.50 -2.71
N GLU A 58 -22.90 -3.06 -3.20
CA GLU A 58 -21.81 -2.27 -3.84
C GLU A 58 -22.24 -1.71 -5.21
N LEU A 59 -23.12 -2.40 -5.92
CA LEU A 59 -23.67 -1.96 -7.21
C LEU A 59 -24.73 -0.84 -7.08
N GLN A 60 -25.26 -0.58 -5.87
CA GLN A 60 -26.22 0.51 -5.65
C GLN A 60 -25.55 1.89 -5.67
N GLN A 61 -24.26 1.97 -5.35
CA GLN A 61 -23.48 3.21 -5.38
C GLN A 61 -22.14 3.02 -6.10
N PRO A 62 -22.12 2.73 -7.40
CA PRO A 62 -20.92 2.32 -8.11
C PRO A 62 -19.81 3.36 -8.08
N ARG A 63 -20.13 4.66 -8.12
CA ARG A 63 -19.12 5.73 -8.04
C ARG A 63 -18.45 5.82 -6.69
N ALA A 64 -19.17 5.63 -5.59
CA ALA A 64 -18.60 5.64 -4.24
C ALA A 64 -17.63 4.47 -4.07
N TRP A 65 -18.02 3.29 -4.53
CA TRP A 65 -17.22 2.09 -4.48
C TRP A 65 -15.96 2.22 -5.37
N LEU A 66 -16.11 2.61 -6.66
CA LEU A 66 -14.98 2.85 -7.57
C LEU A 66 -13.99 3.87 -7.01
N THR A 67 -14.50 4.94 -6.38
CA THR A 67 -13.66 5.95 -5.72
C THR A 67 -12.86 5.35 -4.56
N THR A 68 -13.46 4.47 -3.78
CA THR A 68 -12.80 3.84 -2.63
C THR A 68 -11.66 2.94 -3.08
N VAL A 69 -11.91 2.08 -4.08
CA VAL A 69 -10.88 1.20 -4.64
C VAL A 69 -9.78 1.99 -5.31
N ALA A 70 -10.13 2.98 -6.16
CA ALA A 70 -9.15 3.81 -6.84
C ALA A 70 -8.27 4.62 -5.87
N LYS A 71 -8.83 5.11 -4.75
CA LYS A 71 -8.03 5.77 -3.70
C LYS A 71 -7.03 4.81 -3.05
N GLY A 72 -7.44 3.57 -2.74
CA GLY A 72 -6.54 2.55 -2.20
C GLY A 72 -5.36 2.30 -3.14
N LEU A 73 -5.65 2.01 -4.41
CA LEU A 73 -4.63 1.79 -5.44
C LEU A 73 -3.70 3.00 -5.64
N MET A 74 -4.26 4.21 -5.59
CA MET A 74 -3.47 5.44 -5.70
C MET A 74 -2.52 5.61 -4.52
N VAL A 75 -2.97 5.35 -3.30
CA VAL A 75 -2.13 5.40 -2.09
C VAL A 75 -1.02 4.37 -2.16
N ASP A 76 -1.32 3.13 -2.54
CA ASP A 76 -0.33 2.06 -2.68
C ASP A 76 0.72 2.40 -3.74
N ARG A 77 0.31 2.95 -4.88
CA ARG A 77 1.25 3.38 -5.92
C ARG A 77 2.15 4.52 -5.45
N LEU A 78 1.60 5.54 -4.80
CA LEU A 78 2.39 6.65 -4.25
C LEU A 78 3.38 6.19 -3.18
N ARG A 79 2.97 5.24 -2.33
CA ARG A 79 3.84 4.60 -1.34
C ARG A 79 5.00 3.88 -2.02
N ARG A 80 4.72 3.05 -3.03
CA ARG A 80 5.73 2.35 -3.81
C ARG A 80 6.74 3.29 -4.45
N GLN A 81 6.27 4.37 -5.08
CA GLN A 81 7.14 5.39 -5.69
C GLN A 81 8.04 6.09 -4.67
N ARG A 82 7.51 6.43 -3.48
CA ARG A 82 8.31 7.05 -2.41
C ARG A 82 9.41 6.12 -1.90
N LEU A 83 9.09 4.85 -1.69
CA LEU A 83 10.09 3.86 -1.28
C LEU A 83 11.16 3.65 -2.33
N GLU A 84 10.77 3.57 -3.60
CA GLU A 84 11.72 3.47 -4.71
C GLU A 84 12.65 4.68 -4.80
N GLN A 85 12.10 5.89 -4.69
CA GLN A 85 12.90 7.11 -4.68
C GLN A 85 13.86 7.18 -3.49
N ALA A 86 13.40 6.85 -2.28
CA ALA A 86 14.24 6.80 -1.10
C ALA A 86 15.37 5.78 -1.25
N TYR A 87 15.06 4.60 -1.77
CA TYR A 87 16.06 3.56 -2.06
C TYR A 87 17.11 4.04 -3.06
N LEU A 88 16.69 4.68 -4.17
CA LEU A 88 17.61 5.23 -5.17
C LEU A 88 18.51 6.32 -4.59
N GLN A 89 17.99 7.17 -3.71
CA GLN A 89 18.79 8.20 -3.03
C GLN A 89 19.87 7.58 -2.14
N VAL A 90 19.52 6.52 -1.38
CA VAL A 90 20.49 5.78 -0.55
C VAL A 90 21.56 5.13 -1.44
N LEU A 91 21.17 4.50 -2.55
CA LEU A 91 22.10 3.85 -3.47
C LEU A 91 23.08 4.87 -4.10
N ALA A 92 22.58 6.04 -4.50
CA ALA A 92 23.40 7.10 -5.07
C ALA A 92 24.41 7.69 -4.07
N SER A 93 24.21 7.52 -2.77
CA SER A 93 25.12 7.96 -1.71
C SER A 93 26.18 6.91 -1.34
N GLN A 94 26.10 5.69 -1.85
CA GLN A 94 27.05 4.62 -1.60
C GLN A 94 28.27 4.73 -2.54
N PRO A 95 29.47 4.29 -2.09
CA PRO A 95 30.63 4.19 -2.98
C PRO A 95 30.36 3.23 -4.14
N GLU A 96 30.93 3.52 -5.33
CA GLU A 96 30.76 2.73 -6.57
C GLU A 96 31.02 1.20 -6.44
N ALA A 97 31.67 0.76 -5.36
CA ALA A 97 31.95 -0.66 -5.08
C ALA A 97 30.70 -1.49 -4.68
N PHE A 98 29.53 -0.87 -4.53
CA PHE A 98 28.29 -1.54 -4.16
C PHE A 98 27.37 -1.72 -5.38
N GLU A 99 27.81 -2.51 -6.36
CA GLU A 99 26.93 -2.93 -7.47
C GLU A 99 25.96 -4.02 -6.98
N VAL A 100 24.75 -3.60 -6.60
CA VAL A 100 23.64 -4.53 -6.36
C VAL A 100 23.06 -4.95 -7.70
N SER A 101 22.94 -6.25 -7.95
CA SER A 101 22.36 -6.75 -9.21
C SER A 101 20.90 -6.26 -9.38
N PRO A 102 20.38 -6.15 -10.62
CA PRO A 102 19.00 -5.78 -10.86
C PRO A 102 17.99 -6.66 -10.13
N GLU A 103 18.27 -7.96 -10.01
CA GLU A 103 17.43 -8.95 -9.33
C GLU A 103 17.43 -8.72 -7.80
N GLU A 104 18.58 -8.49 -7.21
CA GLU A 104 18.71 -8.19 -5.77
C GLU A 104 18.03 -6.87 -5.43
N ARG A 105 18.15 -5.87 -6.31
CA ARG A 105 17.46 -4.58 -6.18
C ARG A 105 15.95 -4.75 -6.17
N LEU A 106 15.41 -5.56 -7.09
CA LEU A 106 13.98 -5.84 -7.16
C LEU A 106 13.49 -6.54 -5.90
N LEU A 107 14.21 -7.58 -5.44
CA LEU A 107 13.88 -8.33 -4.23
C LEU A 107 13.89 -7.44 -2.98
N LEU A 108 14.89 -6.57 -2.87
CA LEU A 108 14.99 -5.62 -1.76
C LEU A 108 13.81 -4.65 -1.75
N LEU A 109 13.47 -4.08 -2.91
CA LEU A 109 12.34 -3.15 -3.04
C LEU A 109 11.01 -3.82 -2.69
N GLU A 110 10.78 -5.04 -3.18
CA GLU A 110 9.58 -5.80 -2.83
C GLU A 110 9.50 -6.09 -1.32
N THR A 111 10.64 -6.41 -0.71
CA THR A 111 10.72 -6.64 0.74
C THR A 111 10.38 -5.37 1.52
N LEU A 112 10.94 -4.22 1.14
CA LEU A 112 10.63 -2.93 1.76
C LEU A 112 9.15 -2.56 1.64
N ILE A 113 8.56 -2.80 0.48
CA ILE A 113 7.13 -2.56 0.24
C ILE A 113 6.27 -3.44 1.16
N ARG A 114 6.63 -4.72 1.32
CA ARG A 114 5.92 -5.65 2.21
C ARG A 114 6.03 -5.23 3.67
N ILE A 115 7.23 -4.81 4.12
CA ILE A 115 7.43 -4.30 5.49
C ILE A 115 6.63 -3.03 5.72
N ASP A 116 6.65 -2.09 4.77
CA ASP A 116 5.89 -0.86 4.88
C ASP A 116 4.38 -1.12 4.97
N ALA A 117 3.86 -2.01 4.12
CA ALA A 117 2.46 -2.43 4.16
C ALA A 117 2.08 -3.15 5.47
N LEU A 118 2.98 -3.98 6.00
CA LEU A 118 2.78 -4.66 7.28
C LEU A 118 2.68 -3.69 8.46
N LEU A 119 3.41 -2.57 8.41
CA LEU A 119 3.41 -1.54 9.45
C LEU A 119 2.35 -0.46 9.22
N ASP A 120 1.58 -0.57 8.14
CA ASP A 120 0.49 0.35 7.84
C ASP A 120 -0.65 0.21 8.88
N GLY A 121 -1.29 1.34 9.19
CA GLY A 121 -2.32 1.38 10.24
C GLY A 121 -1.78 1.49 11.68
N LEU A 122 -0.46 1.36 11.91
CA LEU A 122 0.11 1.65 13.21
C LEU A 122 0.19 3.18 13.45
N PRO A 123 -0.13 3.67 14.66
CA PRO A 123 0.13 5.05 15.04
C PRO A 123 1.62 5.40 14.88
N THR A 124 1.93 6.63 14.50
CA THR A 124 3.30 7.07 14.16
C THR A 124 4.33 6.71 15.26
N ASN A 125 4.05 7.00 16.52
CA ASN A 125 4.98 6.70 17.62
C ASN A 125 5.19 5.19 17.82
N VAL A 126 4.15 4.38 17.60
CA VAL A 126 4.23 2.91 17.69
C VAL A 126 5.12 2.37 16.57
N ARG A 127 4.89 2.83 15.34
CA ARG A 127 5.71 2.46 14.17
C ARG A 127 7.17 2.88 14.35
N THR A 128 7.42 4.13 14.78
CA THR A 128 8.76 4.64 15.01
C THR A 128 9.49 3.85 16.09
N ALA A 129 8.86 3.60 17.25
CA ALA A 129 9.44 2.81 18.32
C ALA A 129 9.83 1.40 17.85
N TYR A 130 8.95 0.77 17.05
CA TYR A 130 9.20 -0.58 16.53
C TYR A 130 10.39 -0.59 15.55
N LEU A 131 10.48 0.37 14.63
CA LEU A 131 11.56 0.48 13.66
C LEU A 131 12.91 0.75 14.36
N LEU A 132 12.98 1.71 15.28
CA LEU A 132 14.18 2.00 16.06
C LEU A 132 14.68 0.76 16.83
N SER A 133 13.77 0.01 17.44
CA SER A 133 14.13 -1.20 18.16
C SER A 133 14.61 -2.33 17.24
N ARG A 134 13.95 -2.55 16.09
CA ARG A 134 14.20 -3.72 15.22
C ARG A 134 15.29 -3.52 14.19
N LEU A 135 15.41 -2.32 13.64
CA LEU A 135 16.40 -2.01 12.61
C LEU A 135 17.69 -1.44 13.20
N GLU A 136 17.56 -0.57 14.21
CA GLU A 136 18.71 0.09 14.80
C GLU A 136 19.20 -0.57 16.11
N GLY A 137 18.44 -1.56 16.62
CA GLY A 137 18.76 -2.24 17.88
C GLY A 137 18.72 -1.31 19.10
N MET A 138 18.04 -0.15 18.99
CA MET A 138 18.00 0.87 20.02
C MET A 138 17.31 0.35 21.30
N PRO A 139 17.92 0.50 22.48
CA PRO A 139 17.32 0.13 23.76
C PRO A 139 16.05 0.93 24.04
N TYR A 140 15.07 0.34 24.72
CA TYR A 140 13.77 1.00 25.01
C TYR A 140 13.91 2.31 25.80
N ARG A 141 14.93 2.44 26.64
CA ARG A 141 15.22 3.69 27.37
C ARG A 141 15.57 4.83 26.40
N ASP A 142 16.39 4.52 25.40
CA ASP A 142 16.84 5.50 24.42
C ASP A 142 15.71 5.87 23.46
N ILE A 143 14.87 4.88 23.09
CA ILE A 143 13.63 5.12 22.33
C ILE A 143 12.67 6.02 23.11
N ALA A 144 12.54 5.81 24.43
CA ALA A 144 11.71 6.63 25.30
C ALA A 144 12.20 8.09 25.31
N ALA A 145 13.51 8.29 25.46
CA ALA A 145 14.15 9.61 25.39
C ALA A 145 13.97 10.26 24.02
N HIS A 146 14.17 9.48 22.93
CA HIS A 146 14.04 9.95 21.56
C HIS A 146 12.60 10.41 21.22
N LEU A 147 11.60 9.68 21.71
CA LEU A 147 10.17 9.98 21.45
C LEU A 147 9.56 10.95 22.49
N GLY A 148 10.31 11.31 23.54
CA GLY A 148 9.80 12.17 24.61
C GLY A 148 8.67 11.52 25.43
N VAL A 149 8.74 10.19 25.63
CA VAL A 149 7.73 9.40 26.36
C VAL A 149 8.36 8.61 27.49
N CYS A 150 7.54 8.05 28.40
CA CYS A 150 8.07 7.18 29.45
C CYS A 150 8.36 5.75 28.91
N LEU A 151 9.22 5.01 29.60
CA LEU A 151 9.61 3.63 29.24
C LEU A 151 8.39 2.71 29.10
N SER A 152 7.42 2.81 30.00
CA SER A 152 6.19 2.00 29.95
C SER A 152 5.33 2.27 28.69
N SER A 153 5.43 3.47 28.12
CA SER A 153 4.78 3.78 26.82
C SER A 153 5.47 3.04 25.69
N VAL A 154 6.80 2.98 25.67
CA VAL A 154 7.55 2.23 24.64
C VAL A 154 7.23 0.74 24.73
N GLU A 155 7.14 0.16 25.92
CA GLU A 155 6.74 -1.25 26.12
C GLU A 155 5.34 -1.51 25.53
N LYS A 156 4.38 -0.61 25.76
CA LYS A 156 3.04 -0.68 25.17
C LYS A 156 3.07 -0.54 23.65
N TYR A 157 3.90 0.35 23.12
CA TYR A 157 4.08 0.53 21.68
C TYR A 157 4.62 -0.75 21.04
N MET A 158 5.64 -1.37 21.63
CA MET A 158 6.20 -2.62 21.15
C MET A 158 5.18 -3.76 21.18
N ALA A 159 4.41 -3.90 22.25
CA ALA A 159 3.36 -4.91 22.36
C ALA A 159 2.25 -4.68 21.29
N THR A 160 1.89 -3.43 21.04
CA THR A 160 0.90 -3.08 20.01
C THR A 160 1.40 -3.39 18.61
N ALA A 161 2.65 -3.00 18.30
CA ALA A 161 3.27 -3.28 17.00
C ALA A 161 3.39 -4.79 16.73
N MET A 162 3.85 -5.56 17.71
CA MET A 162 3.98 -7.02 17.58
C MET A 162 2.63 -7.68 17.32
N ARG A 163 1.58 -7.28 18.06
CA ARG A 163 0.23 -7.81 17.86
C ARG A 163 -0.31 -7.49 16.48
N HIS A 164 -0.10 -6.27 16.00
CA HIS A 164 -0.50 -5.84 14.67
C HIS A 164 0.21 -6.65 13.57
N CYS A 165 1.53 -6.79 13.65
CA CYS A 165 2.31 -7.60 12.71
C CYS A 165 1.87 -9.07 12.70
N PHE A 166 1.58 -9.64 13.88
CA PHE A 166 1.11 -11.01 13.98
C PHE A 166 -0.27 -11.20 13.31
N GLN A 167 -1.20 -10.27 13.54
CA GLN A 167 -2.53 -10.32 12.91
C GLN A 167 -2.46 -10.17 11.39
N ALA A 168 -1.61 -9.26 10.88
CA ALA A 168 -1.45 -9.03 9.45
C ALA A 168 -0.82 -10.22 8.70
N GLN A 169 -0.08 -11.10 9.39
CA GLN A 169 0.53 -12.29 8.78
C GLN A 169 -0.48 -13.42 8.54
N TRP A 170 -1.64 -13.40 9.20
CA TRP A 170 -2.66 -14.45 9.16
C TRP A 170 -3.96 -13.99 8.47
N SER A 171 -3.99 -12.80 7.87
CA SER A 171 -5.11 -12.25 7.09
C SER A 171 -4.83 -12.28 5.60
#